data_1a41f4368cca96eb951b74c62487c586
#
_entry.id   1a41f4368cca96eb951b74c62487c586
#
_cell.length_a   1.000
_cell.length_b   1.000
_cell.length_c   1.000
_cell.angle_alpha   90.00
_cell.angle_beta   90.00
_cell.angle_gamma   90.00
#
_symmetry.space_group_name_H-M   'P 1'
#
loop_
_entity.id
_entity.type
_entity.pdbx_description
1 polymer ?
#
loop_
_entity_poly.entity_id
_entity_poly.type
_entity_poly.pdbx_seq_one_letter_code
_entity_poly.pdbx_strand_id
1 'polypeptide(L)'
;MTINKDVFSGLPALHRMKAGFVSVLVALLVGCTVGGELPPVPDAQVNVEVDYDYIIGPGDEIAIFVWGNSELNSSSPVRPDGKLTTHLVEDLQASGKTSTQLARDVEAAYSEYVRQPVVSVTVTGFEGVPDQSVRVMGEAVDPQQITYKKHMTLLDVMIAAGGLTEYAAGNQSVLIRLVDGKEVSYNLRLDDLVKQGDISANLSIMPGDIVIIAESWF
;
A
#
# COMPACT_ATOMS: atom_id res chain seq x y z
N MET A 1 60.70 -71.06 -11.03
CA MET A 1 61.48 -69.83 -11.23
C MET A 1 60.66 -68.68 -10.71
N THR A 2 60.89 -68.39 -9.45
CA THR A 2 60.17 -67.41 -8.60
C THR A 2 60.72 -66.02 -8.85
N ILE A 3 59.92 -65.07 -9.23
CA ILE A 3 60.29 -63.67 -9.23
C ILE A 3 59.41 -62.94 -8.24
N ASN A 4 60.10 -62.31 -7.33
CA ASN A 4 59.74 -61.63 -6.12
C ASN A 4 58.84 -60.40 -6.40
N LYS A 5 57.72 -60.31 -5.66
CA LYS A 5 56.89 -59.13 -5.53
C LYS A 5 57.27 -58.44 -4.23
N ASP A 6 58.04 -57.41 -4.27
CA ASP A 6 58.13 -56.43 -3.19
C ASP A 6 59.05 -55.29 -3.64
N VAL A 7 58.47 -54.24 -4.19
CA VAL A 7 58.98 -52.85 -4.13
C VAL A 7 57.88 -51.92 -4.64
N PHE A 8 57.07 -51.36 -3.75
CA PHE A 8 56.56 -50.02 -3.85
C PHE A 8 55.67 -49.73 -2.62
N SER A 9 56.37 -49.63 -1.48
CA SER A 9 55.76 -48.93 -0.30
C SER A 9 56.50 -47.60 -0.14
N GLY A 10 55.89 -46.52 -0.42
CA GLY A 10 56.51 -45.22 -0.13
C GLY A 10 56.01 -44.07 -0.97
N LEU A 11 54.72 -43.62 -0.77
CA LEU A 11 54.31 -42.31 -1.20
C LEU A 11 53.85 -41.56 0.02
N PRO A 12 54.36 -40.36 0.29
CA PRO A 12 54.15 -39.66 1.54
C PRO A 12 52.73 -39.02 1.62
N ALA A 13 52.20 -39.02 2.84
CA ALA A 13 50.91 -38.49 3.27
C ALA A 13 50.64 -37.00 3.00
N LEU A 14 51.52 -36.31 2.27
CA LEU A 14 51.43 -34.87 2.03
C LEU A 14 50.46 -34.46 0.94
N HIS A 15 49.97 -35.38 0.11
CA HIS A 15 49.04 -35.04 -0.98
C HIS A 15 47.55 -35.07 -0.57
N ARG A 16 47.24 -35.72 0.54
CA ARG A 16 45.87 -35.80 1.05
C ARG A 16 45.41 -34.56 1.82
N MET A 17 46.35 -33.80 2.39
CA MET A 17 46.03 -32.57 3.12
C MET A 17 45.69 -31.36 2.23
N LYS A 18 46.24 -31.32 1.00
CA LYS A 18 45.96 -30.19 0.07
C LYS A 18 44.59 -30.28 -0.60
N ALA A 19 44.06 -31.45 -0.80
CA ALA A 19 42.72 -31.64 -1.41
C ALA A 19 41.58 -31.26 -0.45
N GLY A 20 41.74 -31.50 0.86
CA GLY A 20 40.73 -31.11 1.88
C GLY A 20 40.63 -29.61 2.12
N PHE A 21 41.78 -28.89 2.01
CA PHE A 21 41.78 -27.44 2.24
C PHE A 21 41.18 -26.65 1.07
N VAL A 22 41.34 -27.12 -0.17
CA VAL A 22 40.73 -26.52 -1.35
C VAL A 22 39.20 -26.74 -1.38
N SER A 23 38.73 -27.93 -0.94
CA SER A 23 37.28 -28.20 -0.85
C SER A 23 36.57 -27.37 0.22
N VAL A 24 37.21 -27.07 1.35
CA VAL A 24 36.64 -26.22 2.41
C VAL A 24 36.62 -24.74 1.99
N LEU A 25 37.65 -24.28 1.22
CA LEU A 25 37.72 -22.91 0.73
C LEU A 25 36.66 -22.63 -0.36
N VAL A 26 36.33 -23.61 -1.19
CA VAL A 26 35.28 -23.49 -2.23
C VAL A 26 33.88 -23.51 -1.61
N ALA A 27 33.68 -24.23 -0.49
CA ALA A 27 32.38 -24.24 0.21
C ALA A 27 32.07 -22.93 0.95
N LEU A 28 33.06 -22.07 1.24
CA LEU A 28 32.88 -20.76 1.88
C LEU A 28 32.50 -19.61 0.91
N LEU A 29 32.54 -19.86 -0.42
CA LEU A 29 32.18 -18.84 -1.43
C LEU A 29 30.72 -18.94 -1.95
N VAL A 30 29.92 -19.86 -1.42
CA VAL A 30 28.50 -20.03 -1.80
C VAL A 30 27.56 -19.28 -0.82
N GLY A 31 28.05 -18.34 -0.06
CA GLY A 31 27.25 -17.59 0.86
C GLY A 31 27.31 -16.10 0.60
N CYS A 32 26.42 -15.57 -0.24
CA CYS A 32 25.79 -14.23 -0.19
C CYS A 32 25.24 -13.83 -1.56
N THR A 33 24.15 -14.45 -1.98
CA THR A 33 23.20 -13.77 -2.86
C THR A 33 21.92 -13.56 -2.06
N VAL A 34 21.96 -12.65 -1.07
CA VAL A 34 20.78 -12.08 -0.44
C VAL A 34 20.50 -10.76 -1.18
N GLY A 35 20.04 -10.89 -2.38
CA GLY A 35 19.38 -9.89 -3.17
C GLY A 35 18.23 -10.60 -3.87
N GLY A 36 17.27 -11.08 -3.08
CA GLY A 36 16.06 -11.70 -3.65
C GLY A 36 15.29 -10.62 -4.40
N GLU A 37 15.17 -10.77 -5.71
CA GLU A 37 14.21 -10.02 -6.52
C GLU A 37 12.83 -10.15 -5.88
N LEU A 38 12.14 -9.02 -5.66
CA LEU A 38 10.80 -9.05 -5.06
C LEU A 38 9.86 -9.80 -6.00
N PRO A 39 8.92 -10.58 -5.46
CA PRO A 39 7.96 -11.30 -6.29
C PRO A 39 7.04 -10.29 -7.02
N PRO A 40 6.59 -10.62 -8.23
CA PRO A 40 5.53 -9.87 -8.89
C PRO A 40 4.22 -10.02 -8.09
N VAL A 41 3.28 -9.07 -8.29
CA VAL A 41 1.93 -9.18 -7.71
C VAL A 41 1.27 -10.46 -8.26
N PRO A 42 0.73 -11.34 -7.41
CA PRO A 42 0.04 -12.54 -7.86
C PRO A 42 -1.17 -12.22 -8.75
N ASP A 43 -1.44 -13.02 -9.77
CA ASP A 43 -2.56 -12.82 -10.71
C ASP A 43 -3.91 -12.67 -9.98
N ALA A 44 -4.12 -13.40 -8.88
CA ALA A 44 -5.29 -13.29 -8.03
C ALA A 44 -5.47 -11.90 -7.38
N GLN A 45 -4.42 -11.08 -7.33
CA GLN A 45 -4.43 -9.73 -6.75
C GLN A 45 -4.30 -8.62 -7.81
N VAL A 46 -4.13 -8.98 -9.09
CA VAL A 46 -4.01 -8.00 -10.18
C VAL A 46 -5.34 -7.32 -10.47
N ASN A 47 -6.45 -8.08 -10.39
CA ASN A 47 -7.81 -7.59 -10.67
C ASN A 47 -8.75 -7.93 -9.51
N VAL A 48 -8.55 -7.31 -8.36
CA VAL A 48 -9.43 -7.49 -7.19
C VAL A 48 -10.52 -6.44 -7.22
N GLU A 49 -11.76 -6.88 -7.19
CA GLU A 49 -12.89 -6.00 -6.91
C GLU A 49 -13.01 -5.82 -5.39
N VAL A 50 -12.67 -4.62 -4.91
CA VAL A 50 -12.82 -4.25 -3.50
C VAL A 50 -14.21 -3.70 -3.30
N ASP A 51 -15.00 -4.33 -2.41
CA ASP A 51 -16.22 -3.70 -1.90
C ASP A 51 -15.79 -2.59 -0.95
N TYR A 52 -15.91 -1.35 -1.45
CA TYR A 52 -15.37 -0.17 -0.80
C TYR A 52 -16.47 0.81 -0.45
N ASP A 53 -16.65 1.02 0.85
CA ASP A 53 -17.44 2.12 1.41
C ASP A 53 -16.50 3.20 1.95
N TYR A 54 -16.75 4.45 1.58
CA TYR A 54 -15.99 5.57 2.10
C TYR A 54 -16.22 5.70 3.61
N ILE A 55 -15.14 5.71 4.37
CA ILE A 55 -15.14 5.94 5.81
C ILE A 55 -14.66 7.36 6.08
N ILE A 56 -15.47 8.09 6.80
CA ILE A 56 -15.20 9.48 7.21
C ILE A 56 -13.94 9.52 8.06
N GLY A 57 -13.04 10.44 7.70
CA GLY A 57 -11.79 10.70 8.39
C GLY A 57 -11.68 12.09 9.00
N PRO A 58 -10.67 12.34 9.84
CA PRO A 58 -10.34 13.70 10.27
C PRO A 58 -9.98 14.58 9.07
N GLY A 59 -10.49 15.81 9.05
CA GLY A 59 -10.31 16.74 7.94
C GLY A 59 -11.42 16.72 6.90
N ASP A 60 -12.22 15.66 6.84
CA ASP A 60 -13.36 15.61 5.93
C ASP A 60 -14.35 16.74 6.19
N GLU A 61 -14.85 17.36 5.14
CA GLU A 61 -15.91 18.37 5.23
C GLU A 61 -17.28 17.68 5.17
N ILE A 62 -18.08 17.87 6.22
CA ILE A 62 -19.38 17.21 6.39
C ILE A 62 -20.50 18.22 6.29
N ALA A 63 -21.40 18.05 5.34
CA ALA A 63 -22.65 18.79 5.24
C ALA A 63 -23.80 17.95 5.82
N ILE A 64 -24.50 18.52 6.79
CA ILE A 64 -25.68 17.93 7.44
C ILE A 64 -26.92 18.68 6.97
N PHE A 65 -27.88 17.95 6.45
CA PHE A 65 -29.16 18.46 6.04
C PHE A 65 -30.28 17.83 6.90
N VAL A 66 -31.10 18.67 7.52
CA VAL A 66 -32.20 18.25 8.38
C VAL A 66 -33.54 18.64 7.72
N TRP A 67 -34.32 17.64 7.31
CA TRP A 67 -35.58 17.86 6.64
C TRP A 67 -36.59 18.60 7.53
N GLY A 68 -37.15 19.68 7.00
CA GLY A 68 -38.15 20.48 7.72
C GLY A 68 -37.59 21.43 8.79
N ASN A 69 -36.27 21.45 9.04
CA ASN A 69 -35.61 22.30 10.03
C ASN A 69 -34.33 22.89 9.43
N SER A 70 -34.47 23.82 8.51
CA SER A 70 -33.34 24.40 7.76
C SER A 70 -32.35 25.16 8.65
N GLU A 71 -32.75 25.61 9.82
CA GLU A 71 -31.92 26.26 10.84
C GLU A 71 -30.92 25.28 11.50
N LEU A 72 -31.12 23.97 11.37
CA LEU A 72 -30.25 22.93 11.86
C LEU A 72 -29.26 22.41 10.78
N ASN A 73 -29.39 22.89 9.55
CA ASN A 73 -28.44 22.56 8.50
C ASN A 73 -27.07 23.17 8.86
N SER A 74 -26.03 22.37 8.74
CA SER A 74 -24.68 22.79 9.06
C SER A 74 -23.63 22.18 8.12
N SER A 75 -22.52 22.85 7.93
CA SER A 75 -21.32 22.30 7.33
C SER A 75 -20.17 22.55 8.28
N SER A 76 -19.38 21.51 8.55
CA SER A 76 -18.25 21.58 9.47
C SER A 76 -17.23 20.49 9.16
N PRO A 77 -15.93 20.78 9.27
CA PRO A 77 -14.90 19.77 9.15
C PRO A 77 -14.90 18.81 10.35
N VAL A 78 -14.55 17.57 10.08
CA VAL A 78 -14.23 16.59 11.13
C VAL A 78 -12.94 16.99 11.79
N ARG A 79 -12.96 17.14 13.10
CA ARG A 79 -11.81 17.56 13.91
C ARG A 79 -10.70 16.49 13.89
N PRO A 80 -9.43 16.85 14.20
CA PRO A 80 -8.33 15.88 14.29
C PRO A 80 -8.55 14.73 15.29
N ASP A 81 -9.44 14.95 16.30
CA ASP A 81 -9.85 13.89 17.25
C ASP A 81 -10.97 12.97 16.69
N GLY A 82 -11.37 13.17 15.43
CA GLY A 82 -12.40 12.38 14.74
C GLY A 82 -13.84 12.76 15.08
N LYS A 83 -14.03 13.85 15.80
CA LYS A 83 -15.36 14.31 16.23
C LYS A 83 -15.88 15.47 15.39
N LEU A 84 -17.19 15.63 15.40
CA LEU A 84 -17.92 16.69 14.72
C LEU A 84 -18.79 17.46 15.74
N THR A 85 -18.87 18.76 15.57
CA THR A 85 -19.78 19.63 16.34
C THR A 85 -20.85 20.17 15.41
N THR A 86 -22.10 20.08 15.84
CA THR A 86 -23.29 20.56 15.14
C THR A 86 -23.99 21.67 15.95
N HIS A 87 -25.10 22.22 15.46
CA HIS A 87 -25.83 23.28 16.17
C HIS A 87 -26.45 22.83 17.50
N LEU A 88 -26.77 21.53 17.65
CA LEU A 88 -27.45 21.03 18.87
C LEU A 88 -26.58 20.04 19.65
N VAL A 89 -25.60 19.45 19.05
CA VAL A 89 -24.79 18.38 19.65
C VAL A 89 -23.33 18.64 19.42
N GLU A 90 -22.58 18.60 20.50
CA GLU A 90 -21.12 18.69 20.50
C GLU A 90 -20.51 17.28 20.58
N ASP A 91 -19.25 17.16 20.13
CA ASP A 91 -18.44 15.94 20.28
C ASP A 91 -19.04 14.64 19.69
N LEU A 92 -19.80 14.76 18.61
CA LEU A 92 -20.35 13.59 17.92
C LEU A 92 -19.21 12.83 17.19
N GLN A 93 -19.06 11.54 17.45
CA GLN A 93 -18.07 10.73 16.75
C GLN A 93 -18.44 10.59 15.27
N ALA A 94 -17.59 11.10 14.37
CA ALA A 94 -17.78 11.04 12.91
C ALA A 94 -16.75 10.11 12.24
N SER A 95 -15.47 10.23 12.61
CA SER A 95 -14.43 9.39 12.05
C SER A 95 -14.67 7.89 12.34
N GLY A 96 -14.39 7.04 11.35
CA GLY A 96 -14.60 5.61 11.42
C GLY A 96 -16.02 5.16 11.02
N LYS A 97 -16.88 6.08 10.59
CA LYS A 97 -18.27 5.79 10.17
C LYS A 97 -18.50 6.12 8.69
N THR A 98 -19.47 5.46 8.09
CA THR A 98 -20.00 5.90 6.79
C THR A 98 -20.91 7.11 6.96
N SER A 99 -21.19 7.85 5.88
CA SER A 99 -22.13 8.97 5.91
C SER A 99 -23.54 8.54 6.37
N THR A 100 -23.96 7.33 6.01
CA THR A 100 -25.24 6.76 6.43
C THR A 100 -25.27 6.47 7.93
N GLN A 101 -24.22 5.89 8.48
CA GLN A 101 -24.11 5.64 9.92
C GLN A 101 -24.10 6.95 10.71
N LEU A 102 -23.33 7.94 10.26
CA LEU A 102 -23.29 9.25 10.88
C LEU A 102 -24.66 9.94 10.85
N ALA A 103 -25.40 9.82 9.73
CA ALA A 103 -26.76 10.36 9.63
C ALA A 103 -27.69 9.78 10.69
N ARG A 104 -27.64 8.47 10.95
CA ARG A 104 -28.44 7.79 11.99
C ARG A 104 -28.04 8.26 13.40
N ASP A 105 -26.77 8.49 13.64
CA ASP A 105 -26.29 8.99 14.94
C ASP A 105 -26.74 10.44 15.18
N VAL A 106 -26.71 11.29 14.15
CA VAL A 106 -27.24 12.67 14.24
C VAL A 106 -28.74 12.65 14.51
N GLU A 107 -29.52 11.79 13.81
CA GLU A 107 -30.96 11.64 14.07
C GLU A 107 -31.22 11.25 15.52
N ALA A 108 -30.48 10.25 16.03
CA ALA A 108 -30.64 9.82 17.42
C ALA A 108 -30.33 10.95 18.41
N ALA A 109 -29.25 11.68 18.20
CA ALA A 109 -28.88 12.81 19.05
C ALA A 109 -29.87 13.99 18.96
N TYR A 110 -30.36 14.30 17.76
CA TYR A 110 -31.34 15.39 17.56
C TYR A 110 -32.73 15.05 18.07
N SER A 111 -33.05 13.76 18.22
CA SER A 111 -34.39 13.32 18.72
C SER A 111 -34.72 13.83 20.12
N GLU A 112 -33.73 14.25 20.89
CA GLU A 112 -33.92 14.91 22.19
C GLU A 112 -34.51 16.32 22.06
N TYR A 113 -34.30 16.99 20.94
CA TYR A 113 -34.67 18.39 20.70
C TYR A 113 -35.73 18.55 19.64
N VAL A 114 -35.78 17.64 18.67
CA VAL A 114 -36.69 17.71 17.49
C VAL A 114 -37.47 16.40 17.38
N ARG A 115 -38.74 16.51 17.07
CA ARG A 115 -39.59 15.33 16.83
C ARG A 115 -39.29 14.70 15.49
N GLN A 116 -38.92 13.42 15.50
CA GLN A 116 -38.68 12.61 14.29
C GLN A 116 -37.79 13.31 13.25
N PRO A 117 -36.59 13.71 13.62
CA PRO A 117 -35.68 14.35 12.68
C PRO A 117 -35.30 13.36 11.55
N VAL A 118 -35.33 13.84 10.32
CA VAL A 118 -34.83 13.10 9.15
C VAL A 118 -33.54 13.80 8.68
N VAL A 119 -32.42 13.11 8.74
CA VAL A 119 -31.10 13.69 8.48
C VAL A 119 -30.43 13.02 7.29
N SER A 120 -29.89 13.83 6.42
CA SER A 120 -28.94 13.42 5.37
C SER A 120 -27.56 13.99 5.69
N VAL A 121 -26.55 13.14 5.54
CA VAL A 121 -25.15 13.53 5.67
C VAL A 121 -24.44 13.34 4.33
N THR A 122 -23.76 14.38 3.88
CA THR A 122 -22.95 14.38 2.65
C THR A 122 -21.54 14.78 2.99
N VAL A 123 -20.57 14.02 2.50
CA VAL A 123 -19.16 14.39 2.53
C VAL A 123 -18.87 15.24 1.30
N THR A 124 -18.33 16.44 1.50
CA THR A 124 -18.06 17.42 0.43
C THR A 124 -16.57 17.66 0.20
N GLY A 125 -15.72 17.40 1.22
CA GLY A 125 -14.26 17.35 1.12
C GLY A 125 -13.78 15.98 1.59
N PHE A 126 -12.89 15.34 0.85
CA PHE A 126 -12.48 13.95 1.08
C PHE A 126 -11.00 13.89 1.43
N GLU A 127 -10.67 13.95 2.71
CA GLU A 127 -9.32 13.63 3.23
C GLU A 127 -9.23 12.15 3.60
N GLY A 128 -10.30 11.60 4.18
CA GLY A 128 -10.43 10.20 4.55
C GLY A 128 -9.56 9.78 5.73
N VAL A 129 -9.51 8.47 5.94
CA VAL A 129 -8.59 7.87 6.91
C VAL A 129 -7.32 7.40 6.18
N PRO A 130 -6.14 7.45 6.83
CA PRO A 130 -4.87 7.04 6.21
C PRO A 130 -4.88 5.63 5.62
N ASP A 131 -5.60 4.71 6.26
CA ASP A 131 -5.72 3.32 5.81
C ASP A 131 -6.58 3.15 4.54
N GLN A 132 -7.27 4.21 4.12
CA GLN A 132 -8.06 4.28 2.89
C GLN A 132 -7.45 5.22 1.84
N SER A 133 -6.18 5.51 1.97
CA SER A 133 -5.43 6.28 0.99
C SER A 133 -4.31 5.46 0.37
N VAL A 134 -3.86 5.88 -0.80
CA VAL A 134 -2.68 5.34 -1.48
C VAL A 134 -1.57 6.35 -1.31
N ARG A 135 -0.38 5.90 -0.90
CA ARG A 135 0.77 6.77 -0.70
C ARG A 135 1.81 6.54 -1.79
N VAL A 136 2.24 7.60 -2.43
CA VAL A 136 3.29 7.57 -3.45
C VAL A 136 4.53 8.28 -2.92
N MET A 137 5.67 7.61 -2.97
CA MET A 137 6.95 8.10 -2.48
C MET A 137 8.08 7.84 -3.50
N GLY A 138 9.19 8.56 -3.35
CA GLY A 138 10.38 8.39 -4.18
C GLY A 138 10.31 9.22 -5.46
N GLU A 139 10.78 8.66 -6.59
CA GLU A 139 10.98 9.34 -7.86
C GLU A 139 9.68 9.50 -8.69
N ALA A 140 8.57 9.91 -8.06
CA ALA A 140 7.41 10.48 -8.73
C ALA A 140 7.62 11.99 -8.94
N VAL A 141 6.95 12.57 -9.95
CA VAL A 141 6.98 14.02 -10.17
C VAL A 141 6.34 14.78 -9.01
N ASP A 142 5.24 14.23 -8.45
CA ASP A 142 4.54 14.79 -7.29
C ASP A 142 4.24 13.68 -6.27
N PRO A 143 5.20 13.34 -5.38
CA PRO A 143 4.98 12.38 -4.31
C PRO A 143 3.91 12.88 -3.35
N GLN A 144 2.83 12.10 -3.17
CA GLN A 144 1.69 12.53 -2.39
C GLN A 144 0.88 11.37 -1.83
N GLN A 145 -0.05 11.71 -0.93
CA GLN A 145 -1.12 10.82 -0.51
C GLN A 145 -2.34 11.07 -1.41
N ILE A 146 -2.91 10.00 -1.96
CA ILE A 146 -4.05 10.02 -2.88
C ILE A 146 -5.21 9.31 -2.20
N THR A 147 -6.37 9.96 -2.07
CA THR A 147 -7.58 9.32 -1.56
C THR A 147 -7.99 8.19 -2.51
N TYR A 148 -8.13 6.97 -1.99
CA TYR A 148 -8.53 5.81 -2.78
C TYR A 148 -9.93 6.01 -3.39
N LYS A 149 -10.09 5.57 -4.63
CA LYS A 149 -11.39 5.52 -5.32
C LYS A 149 -11.65 4.08 -5.76
N LYS A 150 -12.92 3.65 -5.69
CA LYS A 150 -13.30 2.30 -6.15
C LYS A 150 -12.83 2.07 -7.58
N HIS A 151 -12.26 0.91 -7.85
CA HIS A 151 -11.64 0.51 -9.14
C HIS A 151 -10.39 1.30 -9.55
N MET A 152 -9.70 1.94 -8.60
CA MET A 152 -8.43 2.63 -8.86
C MET A 152 -7.35 1.64 -9.31
N THR A 153 -6.60 2.01 -10.33
CA THR A 153 -5.51 1.22 -10.89
C THR A 153 -4.16 1.90 -10.66
N LEU A 154 -3.07 1.17 -10.88
CA LEU A 154 -1.72 1.71 -10.80
C LEU A 154 -1.52 2.87 -11.78
N LEU A 155 -2.12 2.81 -12.97
CA LEU A 155 -2.07 3.90 -13.94
C LEU A 155 -2.74 5.17 -13.42
N ASP A 156 -3.90 5.05 -12.73
CA ASP A 156 -4.57 6.21 -12.12
C ASP A 156 -3.71 6.85 -11.04
N VAL A 157 -3.01 6.04 -10.25
CA VAL A 157 -2.05 6.51 -9.25
C VAL A 157 -0.90 7.28 -9.92
N MET A 158 -0.33 6.74 -11.01
CA MET A 158 0.75 7.39 -11.74
C MET A 158 0.29 8.71 -12.39
N ILE A 159 -0.94 8.78 -12.91
CA ILE A 159 -1.52 10.02 -13.44
C ILE A 159 -1.64 11.06 -12.33
N ALA A 160 -2.15 10.68 -11.15
CA ALA A 160 -2.31 11.58 -10.02
C ALA A 160 -0.95 12.09 -9.49
N ALA A 161 0.08 11.22 -9.47
CA ALA A 161 1.44 11.55 -9.04
C ALA A 161 2.27 12.29 -10.13
N GLY A 162 1.67 12.63 -11.27
CA GLY A 162 2.35 13.36 -12.36
C GLY A 162 3.33 12.51 -13.18
N GLY A 163 3.37 11.20 -12.97
CA GLY A 163 4.26 10.27 -13.65
C GLY A 163 5.60 10.06 -12.95
N LEU A 164 6.56 9.53 -13.70
CA LEU A 164 7.93 9.25 -13.25
C LEU A 164 8.86 10.44 -13.54
N THR A 165 9.82 10.70 -12.66
CA THR A 165 10.92 11.62 -12.96
C THR A 165 11.89 11.00 -13.97
N GLU A 166 12.83 11.81 -14.49
CA GLU A 166 13.90 11.32 -15.36
C GLU A 166 14.91 10.41 -14.63
N TYR A 167 14.97 10.52 -13.31
CA TYR A 167 15.85 9.69 -12.45
C TYR A 167 15.17 8.41 -11.95
N ALA A 168 13.92 8.17 -12.28
CA ALA A 168 13.18 7.02 -11.80
C ALA A 168 13.64 5.71 -12.44
N ALA A 169 13.86 4.69 -11.62
CA ALA A 169 13.98 3.29 -12.03
C ALA A 169 12.64 2.58 -11.86
N GLY A 170 11.69 2.86 -12.76
CA GLY A 170 10.29 2.45 -12.62
C GLY A 170 10.09 0.93 -12.48
N ASN A 171 10.90 0.10 -13.14
CA ASN A 171 10.81 -1.36 -13.05
C ASN A 171 11.49 -1.95 -11.80
N GLN A 172 12.13 -1.11 -10.97
CA GLN A 172 12.65 -1.47 -9.64
C GLN A 172 11.77 -0.92 -8.51
N SER A 173 10.62 -0.35 -8.85
CA SER A 173 9.66 0.20 -7.90
C SER A 173 8.95 -0.90 -7.13
N VAL A 174 8.45 -0.55 -5.95
CA VAL A 174 7.89 -1.50 -4.99
C VAL A 174 6.47 -1.08 -4.62
N LEU A 175 5.56 -2.06 -4.60
CA LEU A 175 4.26 -1.96 -3.96
C LEU A 175 4.34 -2.63 -2.59
N ILE A 176 4.01 -1.92 -1.52
CA ILE A 176 3.79 -2.49 -0.20
C ILE A 176 2.28 -2.57 0.03
N ARG A 177 1.79 -3.77 0.29
CA ARG A 177 0.37 -4.06 0.50
C ARG A 177 0.16 -4.86 1.77
N LEU A 178 -0.91 -4.55 2.49
CA LEU A 178 -1.31 -5.33 3.66
C LEU A 178 -2.13 -6.56 3.20
N VAL A 179 -1.58 -7.76 3.39
CA VAL A 179 -2.24 -9.02 3.05
C VAL A 179 -2.36 -9.85 4.34
N ASP A 180 -3.58 -10.18 4.74
CA ASP A 180 -3.86 -10.94 5.97
C ASP A 180 -3.17 -10.35 7.23
N GLY A 181 -3.14 -9.02 7.32
CA GLY A 181 -2.53 -8.29 8.44
C GLY A 181 -1.01 -8.25 8.44
N LYS A 182 -0.36 -8.62 7.33
CA LYS A 182 1.10 -8.54 7.14
C LYS A 182 1.43 -7.69 5.93
N GLU A 183 2.45 -6.85 6.06
CA GLU A 183 2.99 -6.10 4.94
C GLU A 183 3.78 -7.04 4.02
N VAL A 184 3.40 -7.03 2.74
CA VAL A 184 4.07 -7.79 1.69
C VAL A 184 4.53 -6.82 0.62
N SER A 185 5.78 -6.97 0.18
CA SER A 185 6.37 -6.15 -0.87
C SER A 185 6.37 -6.90 -2.20
N TYR A 186 5.93 -6.22 -3.25
CA TYR A 186 5.88 -6.72 -4.62
C TYR A 186 6.65 -5.81 -5.56
N ASN A 187 7.26 -6.39 -6.60
CA ASN A 187 7.88 -5.60 -7.66
C ASN A 187 6.84 -5.00 -8.60
N LEU A 188 7.04 -3.75 -8.98
CA LEU A 188 6.23 -3.03 -9.98
C LEU A 188 7.03 -2.82 -11.27
N ARG A 189 6.33 -2.85 -12.42
CA ARG A 189 6.90 -2.59 -13.75
C ARG A 189 6.38 -1.26 -14.29
N LEU A 190 6.73 -0.15 -13.61
CA LEU A 190 6.22 1.18 -13.94
C LEU A 190 6.78 1.73 -15.25
N ASP A 191 8.03 1.42 -15.61
CA ASP A 191 8.60 1.82 -16.90
C ASP A 191 7.87 1.13 -18.06
N ASP A 192 7.56 -0.17 -17.91
CA ASP A 192 6.79 -0.91 -18.92
C ASP A 192 5.39 -0.31 -19.08
N LEU A 193 4.71 -0.02 -17.96
CA LEU A 193 3.38 0.57 -17.95
C LEU A 193 3.35 1.97 -18.57
N VAL A 194 4.20 2.88 -18.07
CA VAL A 194 4.11 4.32 -18.36
C VAL A 194 4.86 4.70 -19.63
N LYS A 195 6.06 4.10 -19.86
CA LYS A 195 6.91 4.45 -21.00
C LYS A 195 6.68 3.56 -22.22
N GLN A 196 6.32 2.28 -22.02
CA GLN A 196 6.12 1.31 -23.10
C GLN A 196 4.64 1.03 -23.40
N GLY A 197 3.71 1.43 -22.52
CA GLY A 197 2.28 1.19 -22.67
C GLY A 197 1.86 -0.25 -22.43
N ASP A 198 2.66 -1.03 -21.69
CA ASP A 198 2.34 -2.43 -21.36
C ASP A 198 1.23 -2.48 -20.29
N ILE A 199 0.00 -2.63 -20.76
CA ILE A 199 -1.20 -2.73 -19.90
C ILE A 199 -1.16 -3.96 -18.98
N SER A 200 -0.37 -4.99 -19.31
CA SER A 200 -0.23 -6.15 -18.43
C SER A 200 0.46 -5.82 -17.09
N ALA A 201 1.17 -4.68 -17.03
CA ALA A 201 1.77 -4.14 -15.81
C ALA A 201 0.78 -3.29 -14.98
N ASN A 202 -0.41 -2.96 -15.52
CA ASN A 202 -1.44 -2.24 -14.78
C ASN A 202 -2.19 -3.17 -13.85
N LEU A 203 -2.18 -2.88 -12.57
CA LEU A 203 -2.82 -3.68 -11.53
C LEU A 203 -3.83 -2.85 -10.74
N SER A 204 -4.79 -3.51 -10.11
CA SER A 204 -5.72 -2.87 -9.17
C SER A 204 -4.99 -2.46 -7.90
N ILE A 205 -5.18 -1.23 -7.51
CA ILE A 205 -4.70 -0.67 -6.25
C ILE A 205 -5.74 -0.94 -5.16
N MET A 206 -5.27 -1.17 -3.94
CA MET A 206 -6.10 -1.37 -2.76
C MET A 206 -5.95 -0.20 -1.78
N PRO A 207 -6.96 0.05 -0.93
CA PRO A 207 -6.83 1.01 0.16
C PRO A 207 -5.65 0.65 1.05
N GLY A 208 -4.84 1.63 1.42
CA GLY A 208 -3.66 1.45 2.26
C GLY A 208 -2.37 1.09 1.51
N ASP A 209 -2.42 0.86 0.20
CA ASP A 209 -1.23 0.56 -0.61
C ASP A 209 -0.20 1.70 -0.56
N ILE A 210 1.08 1.32 -0.56
CA ILE A 210 2.20 2.25 -0.67
C ILE A 210 3.00 1.92 -1.93
N VAL A 211 3.15 2.89 -2.80
CA VAL A 211 3.98 2.81 -4.01
C VAL A 211 5.28 3.56 -3.75
N ILE A 212 6.40 2.85 -3.79
CA ILE A 212 7.74 3.44 -3.65
C ILE A 212 8.44 3.35 -5.00
N ILE A 213 8.74 4.50 -5.58
CA ILE A 213 9.41 4.60 -6.87
C ILE A 213 10.90 4.75 -6.62
N ALA A 214 11.67 3.76 -7.10
CA ALA A 214 13.11 3.73 -6.89
C ALA A 214 13.83 4.76 -7.76
N GLU A 215 14.96 5.26 -7.25
CA GLU A 215 15.91 6.07 -8.01
C GLU A 215 16.84 5.18 -8.83
N SER A 216 17.19 5.63 -10.02
CA SER A 216 18.18 4.97 -10.90
C SER A 216 19.60 5.27 -10.40
N TRP A 217 20.34 4.24 -10.07
CA TRP A 217 21.78 4.34 -9.83
C TRP A 217 22.51 4.12 -11.14
N PHE A 218 23.29 5.09 -11.55
CA PHE A 218 24.09 5.05 -12.80
C PHE A 218 25.22 4.02 -12.74
#